data_a5354055e3f9d215350845d02b1f9b6c
#
_entry.id   a5354055e3f9d215350845d02b1f9b6c
#
_cell.length_a   1.000
_cell.length_b   1.000
_cell.length_c   1.000
_cell.angle_alpha   90.00
_cell.angle_beta   90.00
_cell.angle_gamma   90.00
#
_symmetry.space_group_name_H-M   'P 1'
#
loop_
_entity.id
_entity.type
_entity.pdbx_description
1 polymer ?
#
loop_
_entity_poly.entity_id
_entity_poly.type
_entity_poly.pdbx_seq_one_letter_code
_entity_poly.pdbx_strand_id
1 'polypeptide(L)'
;ASGKGATPEYALNYILTQNGMDPDKDLTIEWKSEHAECLSALMAQENAVAMLPQPFVTTAQAKSDKIRVALDLTEEWDKLGSDSALLTGVVVARKEFVEQYPAAVTDFLAHYEASVTYVNEHVEEAAALIEKYDIVPAAVAVKAVPKCNIVLITGEEMKQKLSGYLKVLSEQNPKAIGGALPADDFYYGL
;
A
#
# COMPACT_ATOMS: atom_id res chain seq x y z
N ALA A 1 5.33 -3.13 14.64
CA ALA A 1 4.51 -2.95 13.43
C ALA A 1 3.20 -2.26 13.75
N SER A 2 2.49 -1.77 12.74
CA SER A 2 1.14 -1.21 12.86
C SER A 2 0.21 -1.88 11.85
N GLY A 3 -1.12 -1.77 12.06
CA GLY A 3 -2.12 -2.33 11.15
C GLY A 3 -2.47 -3.80 11.41
N LYS A 4 -2.53 -4.20 12.68
CA LYS A 4 -3.01 -5.52 13.08
C LYS A 4 -4.48 -5.71 12.63
N GLY A 5 -4.79 -6.88 12.10
CA GLY A 5 -6.13 -7.22 11.55
C GLY A 5 -6.42 -6.57 10.20
N ALA A 6 -5.42 -6.00 9.53
CA ALA A 6 -5.56 -5.31 8.25
C ALA A 6 -4.44 -5.73 7.27
N THR A 7 -4.46 -5.16 6.08
CA THR A 7 -3.50 -5.41 4.99
C THR A 7 -2.03 -5.52 5.44
N PRO A 8 -1.48 -4.62 6.29
CA PRO A 8 -0.07 -4.73 6.68
C PRO A 8 0.27 -6.04 7.39
N GLU A 9 -0.59 -6.52 8.28
CA GLU A 9 -0.37 -7.82 8.95
C GLU A 9 -0.41 -8.98 7.95
N TYR A 10 -1.42 -9.00 7.09
CA TYR A 10 -1.57 -10.09 6.11
C TYR A 10 -0.43 -10.12 5.10
N ALA A 11 0.02 -8.96 4.63
CA ALA A 11 1.15 -8.85 3.73
C ALA A 11 2.46 -9.33 4.38
N LEU A 12 2.73 -8.91 5.61
CA LEU A 12 3.91 -9.35 6.36
C LEU A 12 3.89 -10.85 6.60
N ASN A 13 2.78 -11.39 7.08
CA ASN A 13 2.63 -12.83 7.34
C ASN A 13 2.80 -13.65 6.06
N TYR A 14 2.26 -13.19 4.94
CA TYR A 14 2.43 -13.85 3.65
C TYR A 14 3.90 -13.88 3.24
N ILE A 15 4.59 -12.75 3.24
CA ILE A 15 6.02 -12.69 2.88
C ILE A 15 6.86 -13.58 3.79
N LEU A 16 6.64 -13.54 5.11
CA LEU A 16 7.37 -14.38 6.07
C LEU A 16 7.14 -15.86 5.79
N THR A 17 5.90 -16.27 5.63
CA THR A 17 5.53 -17.69 5.39
C THR A 17 6.11 -18.21 4.08
N GLN A 18 6.07 -17.40 3.01
CA GLN A 18 6.66 -17.78 1.72
C GLN A 18 8.20 -17.91 1.79
N ASN A 19 8.83 -17.26 2.76
CA ASN A 19 10.26 -17.39 3.04
C ASN A 19 10.56 -18.46 4.12
N GLY A 20 9.60 -19.32 4.47
CA GLY A 20 9.78 -20.43 5.40
C GLY A 20 9.82 -20.04 6.87
N MET A 21 9.36 -18.83 7.22
CA MET A 21 9.27 -18.34 8.59
C MET A 21 7.83 -18.46 9.12
N ASP A 22 7.69 -18.86 10.37
CA ASP A 22 6.42 -18.87 11.10
C ASP A 22 6.30 -17.54 11.87
N PRO A 23 5.38 -16.62 11.47
CA PRO A 23 5.28 -15.30 12.10
C PRO A 23 4.91 -15.35 13.58
N ASP A 24 4.31 -16.45 14.04
CA ASP A 24 3.90 -16.62 15.45
C ASP A 24 4.99 -17.26 16.33
N LYS A 25 5.97 -17.96 15.72
CA LYS A 25 7.01 -18.69 16.45
C LYS A 25 8.41 -18.10 16.28
N ASP A 26 8.74 -17.66 15.06
CA ASP A 26 10.10 -17.24 14.72
C ASP A 26 10.34 -15.76 15.03
N LEU A 27 9.27 -14.99 15.29
CA LEU A 27 9.30 -13.56 15.55
C LEU A 27 8.44 -13.19 16.76
N THR A 28 8.82 -12.07 17.39
CA THR A 28 7.94 -11.39 18.35
C THR A 28 7.54 -10.04 17.73
N ILE A 29 6.30 -9.94 17.29
CA ILE A 29 5.79 -8.72 16.67
C ILE A 29 4.95 -7.94 17.67
N GLU A 30 5.46 -6.77 18.07
CA GLU A 30 4.69 -5.81 18.85
C GLU A 30 3.83 -4.96 17.92
N TRP A 31 2.52 -5.07 18.05
CA TRP A 31 1.56 -4.31 17.26
C TRP A 31 1.17 -3.01 17.96
N LYS A 32 1.20 -1.91 17.21
CA LYS A 32 0.74 -0.59 17.63
C LYS A 32 -0.54 -0.20 16.88
N SER A 33 -1.38 0.60 17.50
CA SER A 33 -2.62 1.07 16.89
C SER A 33 -2.35 2.07 15.76
N GLU A 34 -1.36 2.95 15.97
CA GLU A 34 -1.05 4.03 15.05
C GLU A 34 0.40 3.95 14.52
N HIS A 35 0.61 4.43 13.30
CA HIS A 35 1.94 4.50 12.70
C HIS A 35 2.90 5.40 13.50
N ALA A 36 2.39 6.49 14.08
CA ALA A 36 3.16 7.39 14.91
C ALA A 36 3.68 6.71 16.19
N GLU A 37 2.89 5.81 16.79
CA GLU A 37 3.31 5.02 17.95
C GLU A 37 4.43 4.02 17.57
N CYS A 38 4.29 3.39 16.40
CA CYS A 38 5.32 2.50 15.86
C CYS A 38 6.64 3.25 15.62
N LEU A 39 6.58 4.44 15.03
CA LEU A 39 7.73 5.32 14.86
C LEU A 39 8.36 5.71 16.21
N SER A 40 7.54 6.07 17.19
CA SER A 40 8.03 6.43 18.53
C SER A 40 8.72 5.25 19.23
N ALA A 41 8.17 4.04 19.09
CA ALA A 41 8.77 2.82 19.62
C ALA A 41 10.12 2.49 18.94
N LEU A 42 10.23 2.68 17.62
CA LEU A 42 11.48 2.53 16.88
C LEU A 42 12.55 3.50 17.39
N MET A 43 12.20 4.76 17.61
CA MET A 43 13.12 5.81 18.06
C MET A 43 13.60 5.61 19.50
N ALA A 44 12.85 4.89 20.31
CA ALA A 44 13.17 4.63 21.73
C ALA A 44 14.16 3.46 21.96
N GLN A 45 14.50 2.72 20.90
CA GLN A 45 15.33 1.50 20.99
C GLN A 45 16.56 1.60 20.08
N GLU A 46 17.70 1.10 20.58
CA GLU A 46 18.96 1.12 19.81
C GLU A 46 19.00 0.06 18.69
N ASN A 47 18.38 -1.10 18.94
CA ASN A 47 18.34 -2.23 17.99
C ASN A 47 16.90 -2.66 17.80
N ALA A 48 16.19 -1.98 16.92
CA ALA A 48 14.81 -2.26 16.61
C ALA A 48 14.57 -2.31 15.08
N VAL A 49 13.60 -3.12 14.68
CA VAL A 49 13.07 -3.17 13.33
C VAL A 49 11.62 -2.73 13.39
N ALA A 50 11.21 -1.84 12.49
CA ALA A 50 9.83 -1.43 12.40
C ALA A 50 9.33 -1.59 10.96
N MET A 51 8.08 -2.01 10.81
CA MET A 51 7.35 -1.97 9.55
C MET A 51 6.46 -0.73 9.56
N LEU A 52 6.69 0.16 8.61
CA LEU A 52 6.00 1.44 8.46
C LEU A 52 5.70 1.71 6.99
N PRO A 53 4.57 2.33 6.66
CA PRO A 53 4.30 2.80 5.31
C PRO A 53 5.01 4.13 5.03
N GLN A 54 5.06 4.54 3.77
CA GLN A 54 5.29 5.93 3.41
C GLN A 54 4.05 6.78 3.79
N PRO A 55 4.23 8.02 4.24
CA PRO A 55 5.50 8.77 4.39
C PRO A 55 6.22 8.57 5.74
N PHE A 56 5.76 7.66 6.60
CA PHE A 56 6.34 7.47 7.94
C PHE A 56 7.79 6.98 7.91
N VAL A 57 8.17 6.16 6.93
CA VAL A 57 9.58 5.75 6.72
C VAL A 57 10.44 6.97 6.42
N THR A 58 10.03 7.84 5.49
CA THR A 58 10.74 9.08 5.17
C THR A 58 10.82 10.01 6.38
N THR A 59 9.75 10.12 7.16
CA THR A 59 9.74 10.91 8.40
C THR A 59 10.70 10.34 9.44
N ALA A 60 10.78 9.01 9.58
CA ALA A 60 11.73 8.35 10.48
C ALA A 60 13.17 8.67 10.10
N GLN A 61 13.52 8.52 8.83
CA GLN A 61 14.85 8.83 8.30
C GLN A 61 15.21 10.32 8.42
N ALA A 62 14.24 11.22 8.32
CA ALA A 62 14.46 12.65 8.53
C ALA A 62 14.76 12.99 10.01
N LYS A 63 14.30 12.16 10.96
CA LYS A 63 14.54 12.36 12.39
C LYS A 63 15.86 11.76 12.87
N SER A 64 16.40 10.76 12.17
CA SER A 64 17.64 10.10 12.57
C SER A 64 18.34 9.46 11.38
N ASP A 65 19.60 9.81 11.19
CA ASP A 65 20.51 9.23 10.19
C ASP A 65 20.93 7.79 10.51
N LYS A 66 20.64 7.31 11.72
CA LYS A 66 20.84 5.91 12.11
C LYS A 66 19.78 4.97 11.55
N ILE A 67 18.66 5.50 11.08
CA ILE A 67 17.55 4.70 10.53
C ILE A 67 17.80 4.46 9.05
N ARG A 68 17.87 3.20 8.67
CA ARG A 68 17.95 2.77 7.28
C ARG A 68 16.76 1.88 6.91
N VAL A 69 16.39 1.88 5.64
CA VAL A 69 15.50 0.84 5.09
C VAL A 69 16.30 -0.45 4.98
N ALA A 70 15.80 -1.50 5.57
CA ALA A 70 16.42 -2.82 5.51
C ALA A 70 15.82 -3.67 4.37
N LEU A 71 14.49 -3.61 4.22
CA LEU A 71 13.72 -4.31 3.20
C LEU A 71 12.61 -3.40 2.70
N ASP A 72 12.28 -3.49 1.43
CA ASP A 72 11.06 -2.95 0.83
C ASP A 72 10.08 -4.11 0.61
N LEU A 73 8.90 -4.04 1.23
CA LEU A 73 7.96 -5.15 1.18
C LEU A 73 7.31 -5.34 -0.20
N THR A 74 7.28 -4.30 -1.05
CA THR A 74 6.87 -4.44 -2.44
C THR A 74 7.89 -5.28 -3.21
N GLU A 75 9.19 -4.97 -3.06
CA GLU A 75 10.25 -5.76 -3.68
C GLU A 75 10.28 -7.21 -3.17
N GLU A 76 10.07 -7.40 -1.86
CA GLU A 76 10.04 -8.76 -1.28
C GLU A 76 8.83 -9.55 -1.79
N TRP A 77 7.67 -8.90 -1.96
CA TRP A 77 6.50 -9.52 -2.56
C TRP A 77 6.74 -9.93 -4.02
N ASP A 78 7.32 -9.04 -4.81
CA ASP A 78 7.60 -9.27 -6.23
C ASP A 78 8.59 -10.43 -6.44
N LYS A 79 9.56 -10.59 -5.54
CA LYS A 79 10.52 -11.73 -5.55
C LYS A 79 9.84 -13.10 -5.37
N LEU A 80 8.63 -13.15 -4.82
CA LEU A 80 7.88 -14.41 -4.67
C LEU A 80 7.38 -14.96 -6.01
N GLY A 81 7.39 -14.15 -7.08
CA GLY A 81 7.05 -14.57 -8.44
C GLY A 81 5.60 -14.99 -8.63
N SER A 82 4.70 -14.49 -7.79
CA SER A 82 3.26 -14.73 -7.92
C SER A 82 2.60 -13.77 -8.91
N ASP A 83 1.45 -14.17 -9.46
CA ASP A 83 0.64 -13.31 -10.34
C ASP A 83 -0.09 -12.16 -9.59
N SER A 84 0.25 -11.94 -8.33
CA SER A 84 -0.31 -10.89 -7.48
C SER A 84 0.67 -9.72 -7.31
N ALA A 85 0.17 -8.60 -6.80
CA ALA A 85 1.00 -7.46 -6.38
C ALA A 85 0.61 -7.06 -4.95
N LEU A 86 1.54 -6.43 -4.21
CA LEU A 86 1.23 -5.83 -2.92
C LEU A 86 0.44 -4.53 -3.16
N LEU A 87 -0.89 -4.62 -3.03
CA LEU A 87 -1.80 -3.50 -3.27
C LEU A 87 -2.22 -2.86 -1.95
N THR A 88 -1.94 -1.58 -1.79
CA THR A 88 -2.28 -0.82 -0.58
C THR A 88 -3.52 0.05 -0.71
N GLY A 89 -3.97 0.32 -1.93
CA GLY A 89 -5.16 1.12 -2.18
C GLY A 89 -5.77 0.83 -3.55
N VAL A 90 -7.09 0.98 -3.62
CA VAL A 90 -7.88 0.83 -4.86
C VAL A 90 -8.96 1.89 -4.92
N VAL A 91 -9.37 2.26 -6.13
CA VAL A 91 -10.58 3.05 -6.35
C VAL A 91 -11.76 2.09 -6.51
N VAL A 92 -12.84 2.36 -5.82
CA VAL A 92 -14.09 1.60 -5.94
C VAL A 92 -15.24 2.52 -6.36
N ALA A 93 -16.14 2.00 -7.18
CA ALA A 93 -17.35 2.69 -7.58
C ALA A 93 -18.57 1.78 -7.39
N ARG A 94 -19.72 2.36 -7.07
CA ARG A 94 -20.96 1.58 -7.02
C ARG A 94 -21.37 1.17 -8.43
N LYS A 95 -21.79 -0.07 -8.60
CA LYS A 95 -22.19 -0.64 -9.90
C LYS A 95 -23.25 0.22 -10.57
N GLU A 96 -24.28 0.62 -9.84
CA GLU A 96 -25.36 1.47 -10.36
C GLU A 96 -24.85 2.81 -10.88
N PHE A 97 -23.84 3.40 -10.21
CA PHE A 97 -23.22 4.64 -10.68
C PHE A 97 -22.47 4.44 -12.00
N VAL A 98 -21.71 3.35 -12.10
CA VAL A 98 -20.96 3.02 -13.33
C VAL A 98 -21.90 2.80 -14.51
N GLU A 99 -23.01 2.08 -14.29
CA GLU A 99 -24.02 1.80 -15.31
C GLU A 99 -24.79 3.06 -15.74
N GLN A 100 -25.11 3.94 -14.78
CA GLN A 100 -25.89 5.15 -15.03
C GLN A 100 -25.06 6.29 -15.63
N TYR A 101 -23.77 6.37 -15.26
CA TYR A 101 -22.91 7.49 -15.62
C TYR A 101 -21.56 7.04 -16.23
N PRO A 102 -21.55 6.21 -17.30
CA PRO A 102 -20.32 5.66 -17.88
C PRO A 102 -19.34 6.75 -18.36
N ALA A 103 -19.86 7.86 -18.89
CA ALA A 103 -19.02 8.98 -19.32
C ALA A 103 -18.27 9.62 -18.12
N ALA A 104 -18.92 9.78 -16.97
CA ALA A 104 -18.29 10.32 -15.78
C ALA A 104 -17.18 9.39 -15.25
N VAL A 105 -17.33 8.09 -15.38
CA VAL A 105 -16.28 7.12 -15.04
C VAL A 105 -15.09 7.24 -15.97
N THR A 106 -15.33 7.35 -17.27
CA THR A 106 -14.29 7.55 -18.28
C THR A 106 -13.52 8.86 -18.03
N ASP A 107 -14.23 9.95 -17.79
CA ASP A 107 -13.63 11.26 -17.50
C ASP A 107 -12.80 11.22 -16.18
N PHE A 108 -13.34 10.55 -15.16
CA PHE A 108 -12.61 10.36 -13.90
C PHE A 108 -11.30 9.60 -14.13
N LEU A 109 -11.32 8.48 -14.86
CA LEU A 109 -10.12 7.70 -15.12
C LEU A 109 -9.07 8.49 -15.91
N ALA A 110 -9.49 9.26 -16.93
CA ALA A 110 -8.59 10.11 -17.69
C ALA A 110 -7.92 11.19 -16.80
N HIS A 111 -8.68 11.87 -15.94
CA HIS A 111 -8.14 12.84 -14.99
C HIS A 111 -7.26 12.20 -13.91
N TYR A 112 -7.62 11.01 -13.46
CA TYR A 112 -6.82 10.26 -12.49
C TYR A 112 -5.47 9.84 -13.09
N GLU A 113 -5.45 9.34 -14.33
CA GLU A 113 -4.22 9.02 -15.07
C GLU A 113 -3.32 10.23 -15.22
N ALA A 114 -3.89 11.37 -15.65
CA ALA A 114 -3.15 12.63 -15.75
C ALA A 114 -2.56 13.07 -14.40
N SER A 115 -3.31 12.87 -13.31
CA SER A 115 -2.84 13.18 -11.95
C SER A 115 -1.72 12.27 -11.49
N VAL A 116 -1.82 10.96 -11.76
CA VAL A 116 -0.77 9.97 -11.48
C VAL A 116 0.51 10.32 -12.24
N THR A 117 0.39 10.61 -13.54
CA THR A 117 1.51 11.03 -14.38
C THR A 117 2.17 12.30 -13.81
N TYR A 118 1.34 13.33 -13.52
CA TYR A 118 1.84 14.60 -12.99
C TYR A 118 2.60 14.42 -11.67
N VAL A 119 2.05 13.66 -10.73
CA VAL A 119 2.69 13.43 -9.42
C VAL A 119 4.05 12.74 -9.57
N ASN A 120 4.18 11.81 -10.50
CA ASN A 120 5.42 11.07 -10.71
C ASN A 120 6.47 11.85 -11.51
N GLU A 121 6.05 12.70 -12.45
CA GLU A 121 6.95 13.46 -13.33
C GLU A 121 7.31 14.84 -12.77
N HIS A 122 6.47 15.41 -11.90
CA HIS A 122 6.61 16.76 -11.32
C HIS A 122 6.60 16.71 -9.79
N VAL A 123 7.55 15.95 -9.21
CA VAL A 123 7.54 15.63 -7.76
C VAL A 123 7.60 16.88 -6.88
N GLU A 124 8.41 17.88 -7.24
CA GLU A 124 8.55 19.13 -6.46
C GLU A 124 7.25 19.94 -6.45
N GLU A 125 6.61 20.12 -7.62
CA GLU A 125 5.35 20.84 -7.74
C GLU A 125 4.21 20.09 -7.06
N ALA A 126 4.18 18.77 -7.21
CA ALA A 126 3.23 17.90 -6.52
C ALA A 126 3.40 17.98 -5.00
N ALA A 127 4.64 17.98 -4.51
CA ALA A 127 4.93 18.13 -3.08
C ALA A 127 4.44 19.45 -2.50
N ALA A 128 4.55 20.55 -3.26
CA ALA A 128 3.99 21.83 -2.85
C ALA A 128 2.45 21.81 -2.75
N LEU A 129 1.77 21.09 -3.65
CA LEU A 129 0.33 20.87 -3.56
C LEU A 129 -0.06 19.98 -2.38
N ILE A 130 0.70 18.91 -2.13
CA ILE A 130 0.50 18.01 -0.99
C ILE A 130 0.59 18.77 0.33
N GLU A 131 1.57 19.65 0.49
CA GLU A 131 1.68 20.52 1.67
C GLU A 131 0.54 21.53 1.75
N LYS A 132 0.17 22.17 0.64
CA LYS A 132 -0.95 23.12 0.56
C LYS A 132 -2.27 22.51 1.05
N TYR A 133 -2.46 21.21 0.85
CA TYR A 133 -3.65 20.48 1.29
C TYR A 133 -3.46 19.77 2.64
N ASP A 134 -2.44 20.15 3.42
CA ASP A 134 -2.17 19.65 4.76
C ASP A 134 -2.04 18.10 4.85
N ILE A 135 -1.52 17.46 3.79
CA ILE A 135 -1.31 16.01 3.78
C ILE A 135 0.00 15.67 4.50
N VAL A 136 1.12 16.19 4.00
CA VAL A 136 2.44 16.14 4.66
C VAL A 136 3.29 17.34 4.22
N PRO A 137 4.33 17.75 4.98
CA PRO A 137 5.25 18.80 4.57
C PRO A 137 5.93 18.48 3.23
N ALA A 138 6.11 19.50 2.37
CA ALA A 138 6.71 19.34 1.04
C ALA A 138 8.08 18.65 1.09
N ALA A 139 8.92 18.99 2.07
CA ALA A 139 10.24 18.39 2.24
C ALA A 139 10.19 16.86 2.51
N VAL A 140 9.09 16.35 3.07
CA VAL A 140 8.83 14.93 3.25
C VAL A 140 8.25 14.36 1.95
N ALA A 141 7.27 15.03 1.34
CA ALA A 141 6.59 14.60 0.13
C ALA A 141 7.57 14.35 -1.03
N VAL A 142 8.51 15.26 -1.29
CA VAL A 142 9.54 15.12 -2.34
C VAL A 142 10.31 13.80 -2.23
N LYS A 143 10.59 13.34 -1.00
CA LYS A 143 11.34 12.11 -0.75
C LYS A 143 10.44 10.86 -0.69
N ALA A 144 9.18 11.03 -0.29
CA ALA A 144 8.24 9.93 -0.09
C ALA A 144 7.50 9.52 -1.37
N VAL A 145 7.06 10.50 -2.17
CA VAL A 145 6.27 10.27 -3.39
C VAL A 145 6.88 9.24 -4.33
N PRO A 146 8.19 9.26 -4.66
CA PRO A 146 8.79 8.26 -5.52
C PRO A 146 8.77 6.83 -4.97
N LYS A 147 8.42 6.65 -3.69
CA LYS A 147 8.37 5.38 -2.98
C LYS A 147 6.94 4.96 -2.60
N CYS A 148 5.94 5.75 -3.01
CA CYS A 148 4.54 5.47 -2.68
C CYS A 148 3.85 4.54 -3.68
N ASN A 149 4.52 4.14 -4.77
CA ASN A 149 3.96 3.30 -5.83
C ASN A 149 2.61 3.85 -6.35
N ILE A 150 2.57 5.17 -6.64
CA ILE A 150 1.37 5.84 -7.14
C ILE A 150 1.19 5.47 -8.63
N VAL A 151 0.22 4.63 -8.91
CA VAL A 151 -0.02 4.07 -10.26
C VAL A 151 -1.51 4.04 -10.60
N LEU A 152 -1.82 4.02 -11.88
CA LEU A 152 -3.13 3.62 -12.39
C LEU A 152 -2.98 2.30 -13.13
N ILE A 153 -3.66 1.26 -12.65
CA ILE A 153 -3.73 -0.05 -13.29
C ILE A 153 -5.20 -0.38 -13.53
N THR A 154 -5.55 -0.73 -14.75
CA THR A 154 -6.93 -1.02 -15.18
C THR A 154 -7.01 -2.30 -16.02
N GLY A 155 -8.22 -2.77 -16.35
CA GLY A 155 -8.45 -3.91 -17.23
C GLY A 155 -7.89 -5.23 -16.70
N GLU A 156 -7.43 -6.09 -17.60
CA GLU A 156 -6.94 -7.44 -17.26
C GLU A 156 -5.75 -7.42 -16.27
N GLU A 157 -4.83 -6.47 -16.38
CA GLU A 157 -3.71 -6.35 -15.45
C GLU A 157 -4.20 -6.04 -14.03
N MET A 158 -5.15 -5.13 -13.87
CA MET A 158 -5.79 -4.83 -12.59
C MET A 158 -6.46 -6.06 -12.02
N LYS A 159 -7.25 -6.79 -12.83
CA LYS A 159 -7.92 -8.02 -12.40
C LYS A 159 -6.92 -9.07 -11.93
N GLN A 160 -5.87 -9.35 -12.72
CA GLN A 160 -4.86 -10.34 -12.38
C GLN A 160 -4.21 -10.03 -11.04
N LYS A 161 -3.67 -8.81 -10.88
CA LYS A 161 -2.97 -8.39 -9.66
C LYS A 161 -3.90 -8.36 -8.44
N LEU A 162 -5.10 -7.78 -8.60
CA LEU A 162 -6.06 -7.63 -7.51
C LEU A 162 -6.66 -8.98 -7.08
N SER A 163 -7.06 -9.84 -8.03
CA SER A 163 -7.60 -11.16 -7.68
C SER A 163 -6.56 -12.03 -6.98
N GLY A 164 -5.30 -11.99 -7.43
CA GLY A 164 -4.20 -12.68 -6.76
C GLY A 164 -3.99 -12.16 -5.32
N TYR A 165 -4.03 -10.85 -5.13
CA TYR A 165 -3.91 -10.25 -3.81
C TYR A 165 -5.09 -10.60 -2.89
N LEU A 166 -6.32 -10.50 -3.38
CA LEU A 166 -7.53 -10.91 -2.63
C LEU A 166 -7.51 -12.39 -2.24
N LYS A 167 -6.94 -13.25 -3.09
CA LYS A 167 -6.74 -14.67 -2.77
C LYS A 167 -5.82 -14.83 -1.56
N VAL A 168 -4.68 -14.15 -1.53
CA VAL A 168 -3.76 -14.16 -0.38
C VAL A 168 -4.47 -13.70 0.91
N LEU A 169 -5.25 -12.60 0.83
CA LEU A 169 -6.02 -12.12 1.99
C LEU A 169 -7.07 -13.15 2.44
N SER A 170 -7.77 -13.77 1.48
CA SER A 170 -8.80 -14.78 1.74
C SER A 170 -8.24 -16.03 2.44
N GLU A 171 -7.06 -16.49 2.03
CA GLU A 171 -6.40 -17.64 2.61
C GLU A 171 -6.00 -17.41 4.07
N GLN A 172 -5.65 -16.19 4.43
CA GLN A 172 -5.32 -15.83 5.81
C GLN A 172 -6.55 -15.51 6.65
N ASN A 173 -7.48 -14.73 6.09
CA ASN A 173 -8.70 -14.34 6.77
C ASN A 173 -9.83 -14.06 5.76
N PRO A 174 -10.74 -15.00 5.48
CA PRO A 174 -11.83 -14.79 4.53
C PRO A 174 -12.70 -13.56 4.87
N LYS A 175 -12.84 -13.21 6.14
CA LYS A 175 -13.61 -12.03 6.55
C LYS A 175 -12.98 -10.70 6.09
N ALA A 176 -11.68 -10.67 5.85
CA ALA A 176 -11.00 -9.47 5.37
C ALA A 176 -11.46 -9.03 3.97
N ILE A 177 -12.03 -9.96 3.19
CA ILE A 177 -12.56 -9.71 1.84
C ILE A 177 -14.09 -9.90 1.75
N GLY A 178 -14.79 -9.87 2.87
CA GLY A 178 -16.25 -10.05 2.90
C GLY A 178 -16.74 -11.50 2.88
N GLY A 179 -15.85 -12.48 3.05
CA GLY A 179 -16.17 -13.91 3.19
C GLY A 179 -16.05 -14.73 1.92
N ALA A 180 -15.97 -14.12 0.74
CA ALA A 180 -15.81 -14.80 -0.54
C ALA A 180 -15.03 -13.93 -1.54
N LEU A 181 -14.33 -14.58 -2.46
CA LEU A 181 -13.69 -13.88 -3.58
C LEU A 181 -14.77 -13.27 -4.49
N PRO A 182 -14.56 -12.05 -5.01
CA PRO A 182 -15.51 -11.40 -5.90
C PRO A 182 -15.61 -12.15 -7.25
N ALA A 183 -16.77 -12.04 -7.88
CA ALA A 183 -16.99 -12.52 -9.24
C ALA A 183 -16.40 -11.54 -10.28
N ASP A 184 -16.38 -11.95 -11.55
CA ASP A 184 -15.75 -11.17 -12.62
C ASP A 184 -16.38 -9.78 -12.83
N ASP A 185 -17.66 -9.61 -12.53
CA ASP A 185 -18.36 -8.33 -12.62
C ASP A 185 -17.99 -7.30 -11.53
N PHE A 186 -17.13 -7.68 -10.60
CA PHE A 186 -16.49 -6.76 -9.64
C PHE A 186 -15.40 -5.91 -10.29
N TYR A 187 -14.74 -6.41 -11.32
CA TYR A 187 -13.60 -5.75 -11.96
C TYR A 187 -14.07 -4.90 -13.14
N TYR A 188 -13.80 -3.60 -13.08
CA TYR A 188 -14.20 -2.67 -14.14
C TYR A 188 -13.28 -2.75 -15.36
N GLY A 189 -13.88 -2.72 -16.56
CA GLY A 189 -13.14 -2.63 -17.83
C GLY A 189 -12.66 -3.97 -18.39
N LEU A 190 -13.38 -5.05 -18.07
CA LEU A 190 -13.17 -6.38 -18.65
C LEU A 190 -14.11 -6.62 -19.83
#